data_beeb94651eab766ff8e742f280a4357b
#
_entry.id   beeb94651eab766ff8e742f280a4357b
#
_cell.length_a   1.000
_cell.length_b   1.000
_cell.length_c   1.000
_cell.angle_alpha   90.00
_cell.angle_beta   90.00
_cell.angle_gamma   90.00
#
_symmetry.space_group_name_H-M   'P 1'
#
loop_
_entity.id
_entity.type
_entity.pdbx_description
1 polymer ?
#
loop_
_entity_poly.entity_id
_entity_poly.type
_entity_poly.pdbx_seq_one_letter_code
_entity_poly.pdbx_strand_id
1 'polypeptide(L)' 'MYNIGIDLGGTNIKVGVVNDDFKIVGKSNIKTDLPRPAEEIADSIAKGVELACKEAGIDVKDINSITF' A
#
# COMPACT_ATOMS: atom_id res chain seq x y z
N MET A 1 0.39 5.72 15.66
CA MET A 1 0.74 6.05 14.27
C MET A 1 0.85 4.81 13.42
N TYR A 2 0.77 4.99 12.13
CA TYR A 2 0.78 3.87 11.19
C TYR A 2 1.91 4.01 10.20
N ASN A 3 2.46 2.87 9.79
CA ASN A 3 3.49 2.80 8.76
C ASN A 3 3.00 1.91 7.64
N ILE A 4 3.45 2.19 6.42
CA ILE A 4 3.08 1.41 5.26
C ILE A 4 4.30 0.71 4.69
N GLY A 5 4.16 -0.60 4.44
CA GLY A 5 5.13 -1.38 3.68
C GLY A 5 4.56 -1.71 2.31
N ILE A 6 5.34 -1.47 1.27
CA ILE A 6 4.93 -1.77 -0.10
C ILE A 6 5.92 -2.77 -0.70
N ASP A 7 5.38 -3.87 -1.20
CA ASP A 7 6.14 -4.88 -1.94
C ASP A 7 5.75 -4.77 -3.41
N LEU A 8 6.65 -4.20 -4.20
CA LEU A 8 6.45 -4.01 -5.63
C LEU A 8 7.03 -5.20 -6.39
N GLY A 9 6.19 -6.17 -6.67
CA GLY A 9 6.56 -7.35 -7.43
C GLY A 9 6.28 -7.22 -8.92
N GLY A 10 6.76 -8.18 -9.71
CA GLY A 10 6.54 -8.20 -11.15
C GLY A 10 5.09 -8.46 -11.55
N THR A 11 4.32 -9.12 -10.70
CA THR A 11 2.92 -9.49 -10.98
C THR A 11 1.93 -8.77 -10.08
N ASN A 12 2.32 -8.41 -8.86
CA ASN A 12 1.43 -7.81 -7.88
C ASN A 12 2.11 -6.69 -7.10
N ILE A 13 1.30 -5.73 -6.66
CA ILE A 13 1.70 -4.70 -5.71
C ILE A 13 0.97 -5.03 -4.41
N LYS A 14 1.73 -5.32 -3.36
CA LYS A 14 1.17 -5.63 -2.04
C LYS A 14 1.44 -4.48 -1.10
N VAL A 15 0.40 -4.02 -0.42
CA VAL A 15 0.50 -2.91 0.53
C VAL A 15 0.00 -3.39 1.88
N GLY A 16 0.78 -3.12 2.93
CA GLY A 16 0.38 -3.43 4.30
C GLY A 16 0.45 -2.20 5.18
N VAL A 17 -0.57 -2.00 6.01
CA VAL A 17 -0.59 -0.95 7.03
C VAL A 17 -0.26 -1.61 8.36
N VAL A 18 0.76 -1.09 9.03
CA VAL A 18 1.27 -1.64 10.29
C VAL A 18 1.06 -0.62 11.40
N ASN A 19 0.52 -1.06 12.53
CA ASN A 19 0.32 -0.19 13.69
C ASN A 19 1.56 -0.14 14.60
N ASP A 20 1.47 0.57 15.71
CA ASP A 20 2.58 0.71 16.66
C ASP A 20 2.98 -0.60 17.33
N ASP A 21 2.11 -1.60 17.32
CA ASP A 21 2.40 -2.93 17.85
C ASP A 21 3.03 -3.86 16.82
N PHE A 22 3.41 -3.32 15.66
CA PHE A 22 3.97 -4.06 14.52
C PHE A 22 3.03 -5.12 13.96
N LYS A 23 1.72 -4.88 14.07
CA LYS A 23 0.72 -5.76 13.49
C LYS A 23 0.15 -5.16 12.23
N ILE A 24 -0.11 -6.01 11.24
CA ILE A 24 -0.76 -5.60 9.99
C ILE A 24 -2.25 -5.43 10.29
N VAL A 25 -2.74 -4.20 10.15
CA VAL A 25 -4.14 -3.87 10.42
C VAL A 25 -4.97 -3.63 9.16
N GLY A 26 -4.31 -3.53 8.02
CA GLY A 26 -4.97 -3.44 6.72
C GLY A 26 -3.99 -3.81 5.64
N LYS A 27 -4.50 -4.36 4.53
CA LYS A 27 -3.65 -4.75 3.40
C LYS A 27 -4.44 -4.70 2.10
N SER A 28 -3.70 -4.57 0.99
CA SER A 28 -4.27 -4.67 -0.34
C SER A 28 -3.30 -5.39 -1.26
N ASN A 29 -3.83 -5.93 -2.34
CA ASN A 29 -3.06 -6.63 -3.35
C ASN A 29 -3.65 -6.26 -4.72
N ILE A 30 -2.84 -5.59 -5.53
CA ILE A 30 -3.27 -5.12 -6.85
C ILE A 30 -2.36 -5.72 -7.91
N LYS A 31 -2.93 -6.18 -9.01
CA LYS A 31 -2.14 -6.70 -10.11
C LYS A 31 -1.34 -5.57 -10.77
N THR A 32 -0.06 -5.84 -11.02
CA THR A 32 0.81 -4.88 -11.69
C THR A 32 0.56 -4.83 -13.19
N ASP A 33 0.25 -5.96 -13.82
CA ASP A 33 -0.03 -6.09 -15.26
C ASP A 33 1.05 -5.45 -16.14
N LEU A 34 2.29 -5.86 -15.92
CA LEU A 34 3.42 -5.38 -16.73
C LEU A 34 3.39 -5.93 -18.16
N PRO A 35 3.92 -5.18 -19.16
CA PRO A 35 4.53 -3.86 -19.03
C PRO A 35 3.50 -2.72 -18.99
N ARG A 36 3.76 -1.71 -18.15
CA ARG A 36 2.92 -0.53 -18.03
C ARG A 36 3.79 0.72 -17.86
N PRO A 37 3.30 1.91 -18.29
CA PRO A 37 4.00 3.16 -18.01
C PRO A 37 4.17 3.39 -16.51
N ALA A 38 5.28 4.00 -16.13
CA ALA A 38 5.58 4.26 -14.72
C ALA A 38 4.48 5.04 -14.00
N GLU A 39 3.85 5.99 -14.66
CA GLU A 39 2.77 6.78 -14.10
C GLU A 39 1.52 5.95 -13.77
N GLU A 40 1.23 4.92 -14.56
CA GLU A 40 0.13 4.00 -14.26
C GLU A 40 0.45 3.11 -13.08
N ILE A 41 1.72 2.71 -12.95
CA ILE A 41 2.18 1.93 -11.80
C ILE A 41 2.09 2.77 -10.53
N ALA A 42 2.49 4.05 -10.61
CA ALA A 42 2.38 4.98 -9.49
C ALA A 42 0.92 5.16 -9.05
N ASP A 43 -0.01 5.26 -10.00
CA ASP A 43 -1.44 5.34 -9.71
C ASP A 43 -1.93 4.08 -9.01
N SER A 44 -1.46 2.92 -9.44
CA SER A 44 -1.82 1.65 -8.83
C SER A 44 -1.30 1.55 -7.39
N ILE A 45 -0.08 2.03 -7.14
CA ILE A 45 0.49 2.07 -5.79
C ILE A 45 -0.36 2.98 -4.90
N ALA A 46 -0.70 4.17 -5.37
CA ALA A 46 -1.53 5.11 -4.62
C ALA A 46 -2.89 4.50 -4.29
N LYS A 47 -3.50 3.80 -5.24
CA LYS A 47 -4.76 3.11 -5.03
C LYS A 47 -4.62 1.99 -4.00
N GLY A 48 -3.52 1.25 -4.07
CA GLY A 48 -3.23 0.18 -3.11
C GLY A 48 -3.12 0.73 -1.68
N VAL A 49 -2.45 1.86 -1.52
CA VAL A 49 -2.34 2.55 -0.22
C VAL A 49 -3.72 2.97 0.28
N GLU A 50 -4.53 3.57 -0.58
CA GLU A 50 -5.90 3.96 -0.22
C GLU A 50 -6.73 2.78 0.26
N LEU A 51 -6.70 1.68 -0.49
CA LEU A 51 -7.46 0.48 -0.16
C LEU A 51 -7.00 -0.14 1.16
N ALA A 52 -5.69 -0.19 1.39
CA ALA A 52 -5.14 -0.73 2.63
C ALA A 52 -5.53 0.13 3.83
N CYS A 53 -5.48 1.45 3.69
CA CYS A 53 -5.91 2.38 4.73
C CYS A 53 -7.39 2.24 5.02
N LYS A 54 -8.21 2.09 3.99
CA LYS A 54 -9.65 1.89 4.15
C LYS A 54 -9.95 0.61 4.91
N GLU A 55 -9.26 -0.46 4.60
CA GLU A 55 -9.40 -1.72 5.33
C GLU A 55 -8.99 -1.57 6.79
N ALA A 56 -7.91 -0.82 7.04
CA ALA A 56 -7.46 -0.56 8.40
C ALA A 56 -8.34 0.41 9.19
N GLY A 57 -9.25 1.11 8.52
CA GLY A 57 -10.11 2.10 9.15
C GLY A 57 -9.40 3.39 9.51
N ILE A 58 -8.35 3.74 8.79
CA ILE A 58 -7.55 4.95 9.02
C ILE A 58 -7.57 5.87 7.81
N ASP A 59 -7.18 7.12 8.02
CA ASP A 59 -7.00 8.09 6.95
C ASP A 59 -5.54 8.07 6.48
N VAL A 60 -5.30 8.41 5.22
CA VAL A 60 -3.95 8.50 4.66
C VAL A 60 -3.08 9.47 5.47
N LYS A 61 -3.66 10.54 5.99
CA LYS A 61 -2.94 11.51 6.83
C LYS A 61 -2.43 10.93 8.16
N ASP A 62 -2.93 9.77 8.58
CA ASP A 62 -2.49 9.10 9.81
C ASP A 62 -1.21 8.28 9.59
N ILE A 63 -0.71 8.24 8.37
CA ILE A 63 0.48 7.47 8.03
C ILE A 63 1.74 8.25 8.37
N ASN A 64 2.64 7.61 9.10
CA ASN A 64 3.91 8.20 9.51
C ASN A 64 5.00 8.01 8.45
N SER A 65 5.08 6.84 7.85
CA SER A 65 6.11 6.53 6.87
C SER A 65 5.63 5.50 5.86
N ILE A 66 6.26 5.53 4.68
CA ILE A 66 6.03 4.54 3.63
C ILE A 66 7.39 3.98 3.24
N THR A 67 7.50 2.65 3.24
CA THR A 67 8.73 1.94 2.88
C THR A 67 8.45 0.97 1.74
N PHE A 68 9.33 0.95 0.77
CA PHE A 68 9.27 0.01 -0.35
C PHE A 68 10.17 -1.20 -0.11
#